data_deae8e1f631d5351bef463fdc08c2082
#
_entry.id   deae8e1f631d5351bef463fdc08c2082
#
_cell.length_a   1.000
_cell.length_b   1.000
_cell.length_c   1.000
_cell.angle_alpha   90.00
_cell.angle_beta   90.00
_cell.angle_gamma   90.00
#
_symmetry.space_group_name_H-M   'P 1'
#
loop_
_entity.id
_entity.type
_entity.pdbx_description
1 polymer ?
#
loop_
_entity_poly.entity_id
_entity_poly.type
_entity_poly.pdbx_seq_one_letter_code
_entity_poly.pdbx_strand_id
1 'polypeptide(L)'
;DDESIRIEAAKAWSIWEASTSKLLQSQKSLHSFDNEKVAEAFARIECHYFINKGFFETDNWIIENIDRIKHIPTDIVQGRYDVVCPMVSAWDLHKALPNARFYVIPDSGHSMTEDGIRRKLIKLTNDKSKKILHHIDV
;
A
#
# COMPACT_ATOMS: atom_id res chain seq x y z
N ASP A 1 3.50 -10.47 -29.74
CA ASP A 1 3.72 -10.57 -28.29
C ASP A 1 3.92 -12.04 -27.95
N ASP A 2 5.15 -12.45 -27.63
CA ASP A 2 5.48 -13.84 -27.31
C ASP A 2 5.01 -14.15 -25.88
N GLU A 3 4.10 -15.13 -25.76
CA GLU A 3 3.52 -15.51 -24.48
C GLU A 3 4.56 -16.03 -23.48
N SER A 4 5.54 -16.77 -23.94
CA SER A 4 6.62 -17.31 -23.10
C SER A 4 7.45 -16.19 -22.47
N ILE A 5 7.86 -15.22 -23.27
CA ILE A 5 8.63 -14.05 -22.81
C ILE A 5 7.79 -13.22 -21.82
N ARG A 6 6.51 -13.05 -22.11
CA ARG A 6 5.60 -12.29 -21.24
C ARG A 6 5.43 -12.94 -19.86
N ILE A 7 5.24 -14.24 -19.82
CA ILE A 7 5.08 -15.00 -18.56
C ILE A 7 6.39 -14.97 -17.76
N GLU A 8 7.53 -15.17 -18.39
CA GLU A 8 8.84 -15.09 -17.72
C GLU A 8 9.09 -13.71 -17.11
N ALA A 9 8.84 -12.65 -17.86
CA ALA A 9 8.95 -11.28 -17.38
C ALA A 9 7.98 -10.99 -16.23
N ALA A 10 6.72 -11.45 -16.31
CA ALA A 10 5.72 -11.28 -15.25
C ALA A 10 6.11 -11.99 -13.96
N LYS A 11 6.67 -13.20 -14.04
CA LYS A 11 7.20 -13.93 -12.88
C LYS A 11 8.38 -13.18 -12.25
N ALA A 12 9.34 -12.73 -13.04
CA ALA A 12 10.50 -11.98 -12.56
C ALA A 12 10.05 -10.70 -11.82
N TRP A 13 9.13 -9.95 -12.41
CA TRP A 13 8.52 -8.76 -11.82
C TRP A 13 7.84 -9.08 -10.48
N SER A 14 6.95 -10.08 -10.46
CA SER A 14 6.18 -10.43 -9.27
C SER A 14 7.05 -10.94 -8.12
N ILE A 15 8.13 -11.68 -8.43
CA ILE A 15 9.12 -12.13 -7.43
C ILE A 15 9.87 -10.92 -6.85
N TRP A 16 10.27 -9.96 -7.70
CA TRP A 16 10.93 -8.74 -7.25
C TRP A 16 10.03 -7.94 -6.31
N GLU A 17 8.78 -7.70 -6.68
CA GLU A 17 7.78 -7.04 -5.83
C GLU A 17 7.60 -7.77 -4.48
N ALA A 18 7.41 -9.09 -4.51
CA ALA A 18 7.30 -9.87 -3.29
C ALA A 18 8.55 -9.76 -2.40
N SER A 19 9.74 -9.68 -3.02
CA SER A 19 11.02 -9.62 -2.31
C SER A 19 11.26 -8.29 -1.61
N THR A 20 10.66 -7.20 -2.09
CA THR A 20 10.81 -5.84 -1.54
C THR A 20 9.69 -5.46 -0.58
N SER A 21 8.54 -6.16 -0.65
CA SER A 21 7.32 -5.77 0.09
C SER A 21 7.37 -6.01 1.60
N LYS A 22 8.23 -6.89 2.10
CA LYS A 22 8.29 -7.22 3.53
C LYS A 22 9.69 -7.03 4.09
N LEU A 23 9.76 -6.57 5.33
CA LEU A 23 11.03 -6.45 6.05
C LEU A 23 11.69 -7.82 6.25
N LEU A 24 10.90 -8.81 6.68
CA LEU A 24 11.38 -10.19 6.83
C LEU A 24 10.70 -11.07 5.78
N GLN A 25 11.51 -11.58 4.87
CA GLN A 25 11.04 -12.45 3.80
C GLN A 25 10.73 -13.86 4.31
N SER A 26 9.69 -14.46 3.74
CA SER A 26 9.43 -15.89 3.92
C SER A 26 9.38 -16.59 2.56
N GLN A 27 9.90 -17.79 2.48
CA GLN A 27 9.83 -18.65 1.29
C GLN A 27 8.40 -18.77 0.77
N LYS A 28 7.43 -18.87 1.69
CA LYS A 28 6.00 -18.97 1.33
C LYS A 28 5.48 -17.75 0.57
N SER A 29 6.00 -16.55 0.83
CA SER A 29 5.60 -15.33 0.10
C SER A 29 6.04 -15.36 -1.35
N LEU A 30 7.21 -15.93 -1.64
CA LEU A 30 7.77 -16.03 -2.99
C LEU A 30 7.02 -17.08 -3.82
N HIS A 31 6.65 -18.22 -3.22
CA HIS A 31 5.89 -19.27 -3.90
C HIS A 31 4.47 -18.87 -4.32
N SER A 32 3.92 -17.76 -3.84
CA SER A 32 2.60 -17.30 -4.26
C SER A 32 2.54 -16.93 -5.75
N PHE A 33 3.68 -16.65 -6.37
CA PHE A 33 3.80 -16.30 -7.80
C PHE A 33 4.28 -17.45 -8.70
N ASP A 34 4.31 -18.68 -8.20
CA ASP A 34 4.53 -19.86 -9.04
C ASP A 34 3.38 -20.09 -10.03
N ASN A 35 2.19 -19.56 -9.72
CA ASN A 35 1.05 -19.57 -10.63
C ASN A 35 1.21 -18.48 -11.70
N GLU A 36 1.44 -18.90 -12.93
CA GLU A 36 1.67 -18.02 -14.09
C GLU A 36 0.55 -17.03 -14.35
N LYS A 37 -0.71 -17.45 -14.22
CA LYS A 37 -1.87 -16.60 -14.42
C LYS A 37 -1.96 -15.49 -13.37
N VAL A 38 -1.59 -15.80 -12.12
CA VAL A 38 -1.56 -14.82 -11.04
C VAL A 38 -0.43 -13.82 -11.27
N ALA A 39 0.78 -14.30 -11.60
CA ALA A 39 1.92 -13.44 -11.88
C ALA A 39 1.65 -12.53 -13.08
N GLU A 40 1.09 -13.07 -14.18
CA GLU A 40 0.76 -12.29 -15.37
C GLU A 40 -0.29 -11.21 -15.07
N ALA A 41 -1.38 -11.56 -14.39
CA ALA A 41 -2.44 -10.61 -14.06
C ALA A 41 -1.92 -9.48 -13.17
N PHE A 42 -1.13 -9.82 -12.15
CA PHE A 42 -0.53 -8.87 -11.23
C PHE A 42 0.41 -7.90 -11.96
N ALA A 43 1.39 -8.40 -12.68
CA ALA A 43 2.37 -7.59 -13.40
C ALA A 43 1.70 -6.68 -14.45
N ARG A 44 0.69 -7.17 -15.17
CA ARG A 44 -0.04 -6.37 -16.18
C ARG A 44 -0.82 -5.22 -15.56
N ILE A 45 -1.46 -5.46 -14.42
CA ILE A 45 -2.19 -4.39 -13.72
C ILE A 45 -1.22 -3.31 -13.25
N GLU A 46 -0.14 -3.67 -12.59
CA GLU A 46 0.86 -2.70 -12.10
C GLU A 46 1.49 -1.92 -13.26
N CYS A 47 1.99 -2.61 -14.28
CA CYS A 47 2.55 -1.96 -15.47
C CYS A 47 1.56 -0.99 -16.12
N HIS A 48 0.27 -1.37 -16.20
CA HIS A 48 -0.75 -0.49 -16.74
C HIS A 48 -0.89 0.81 -15.92
N TYR A 49 -0.89 0.72 -14.60
CA TYR A 49 -0.94 1.92 -13.75
C TYR A 49 0.35 2.73 -13.84
N PHE A 50 1.51 2.10 -13.85
CA PHE A 50 2.80 2.82 -13.88
C PHE A 50 3.02 3.58 -15.20
N ILE A 51 2.78 2.95 -16.36
CA ILE A 51 2.93 3.63 -17.65
C ILE A 51 1.94 4.79 -17.85
N ASN A 52 0.80 4.74 -17.15
CA ASN A 52 -0.19 5.81 -17.15
C ASN A 52 -0.07 6.74 -15.93
N LYS A 53 1.04 6.69 -15.17
CA LYS A 53 1.30 7.54 -13.99
C LYS A 53 0.16 7.51 -12.96
N GLY A 54 -0.46 6.36 -12.76
CA GLY A 54 -1.63 6.21 -11.89
C GLY A 54 -2.86 7.00 -12.35
N PHE A 55 -2.88 7.48 -13.59
CA PHE A 55 -3.91 8.35 -14.17
C PHE A 55 -4.02 9.73 -13.50
N PHE A 56 -2.97 10.17 -12.83
CA PHE A 56 -2.90 11.50 -12.24
C PHE A 56 -2.35 12.51 -13.26
N GLU A 57 -2.88 13.73 -13.23
CA GLU A 57 -2.48 14.82 -14.12
C GLU A 57 -1.10 15.39 -13.78
N THR A 58 -0.74 15.36 -12.49
CA THR A 58 0.56 15.82 -11.96
C THR A 58 1.16 14.81 -10.98
N ASP A 59 2.47 14.84 -10.78
CA ASP A 59 3.16 13.93 -9.86
C ASP A 59 2.74 14.15 -8.38
N ASN A 60 2.28 15.35 -8.03
CA ASN A 60 1.83 15.72 -6.68
C ASN A 60 0.31 15.88 -6.58
N TRP A 61 -0.45 15.32 -7.53
CA TRP A 61 -1.88 15.55 -7.66
C TRP A 61 -2.67 15.35 -6.35
N ILE A 62 -2.34 14.35 -5.54
CA ILE A 62 -3.02 14.10 -4.26
C ILE A 62 -2.80 15.27 -3.29
N ILE A 63 -1.56 15.75 -3.16
CA ILE A 63 -1.22 16.87 -2.27
C ILE A 63 -1.83 18.16 -2.76
N GLU A 64 -1.81 18.41 -4.08
CA GLU A 64 -2.41 19.60 -4.71
C GLU A 64 -3.93 19.66 -4.55
N ASN A 65 -4.58 18.50 -4.42
CA ASN A 65 -6.03 18.37 -4.22
C ASN A 65 -6.43 18.01 -2.79
N ILE A 66 -5.54 18.20 -1.81
CA ILE A 66 -5.76 17.76 -0.43
C ILE A 66 -6.99 18.41 0.22
N ASP A 67 -7.33 19.61 -0.19
CA ASP A 67 -8.49 20.36 0.30
C ASP A 67 -9.81 19.60 0.14
N ARG A 68 -9.89 18.71 -0.84
CA ARG A 68 -11.07 17.87 -1.10
C ARG A 68 -11.30 16.81 -0.03
N ILE A 69 -10.24 16.40 0.69
CA ILE A 69 -10.27 15.31 1.67
C ILE A 69 -9.81 15.73 3.07
N LYS A 70 -9.28 16.93 3.28
CA LYS A 70 -8.73 17.37 4.58
C LYS A 70 -9.73 17.37 5.74
N HIS A 71 -11.04 17.39 5.43
CA HIS A 71 -12.12 17.30 6.42
C HIS A 71 -12.36 15.86 6.91
N ILE A 72 -11.79 14.86 6.24
CA ILE A 72 -12.01 13.44 6.56
C ILE A 72 -11.01 13.02 7.65
N PRO A 73 -11.48 12.50 8.81
CA PRO A 73 -10.59 11.97 9.84
C PRO A 73 -9.76 10.80 9.32
N THR A 74 -8.46 11.00 9.22
CA THR A 74 -7.53 10.07 8.55
C THR A 74 -6.53 9.47 9.54
N ASP A 75 -6.25 8.17 9.39
CA ASP A 75 -5.16 7.49 10.05
C ASP A 75 -4.19 6.95 8.98
N ILE A 76 -2.93 7.30 9.10
CA ILE A 76 -1.84 6.84 8.22
C ILE A 76 -0.99 5.85 9.01
N VAL A 77 -0.81 4.64 8.47
CA VAL A 77 0.03 3.59 9.07
C VAL A 77 1.14 3.27 8.10
N GLN A 78 2.38 3.49 8.50
CA GLN A 78 3.57 3.36 7.66
C GLN A 78 4.58 2.42 8.31
N GLY A 79 5.10 1.46 7.55
CA GLY A 79 6.26 0.66 7.98
C GLY A 79 7.54 1.50 7.96
N ARG A 80 8.36 1.37 9.00
CA ARG A 80 9.62 2.13 9.10
C ARG A 80 10.60 1.82 7.97
N TYR A 81 10.60 0.57 7.51
CA TYR A 81 11.53 0.05 6.51
C TYR A 81 10.86 -0.18 5.15
N ASP A 82 9.81 0.58 4.86
CA ASP A 82 9.15 0.55 3.56
C ASP A 82 10.07 1.16 2.49
N VAL A 83 10.60 0.30 1.61
CA VAL A 83 11.47 0.69 0.50
C VAL A 83 10.72 0.82 -0.82
N VAL A 84 9.48 0.31 -0.87
CA VAL A 84 8.59 0.41 -2.05
C VAL A 84 7.93 1.78 -2.09
N CYS A 85 7.29 2.17 -0.96
CA CYS A 85 6.71 3.49 -0.77
C CYS A 85 7.41 4.20 0.40
N PRO A 86 8.48 4.96 0.13
CA PRO A 86 9.30 5.55 1.18
C PRO A 86 8.51 6.43 2.14
N MET A 87 8.92 6.43 3.40
CA MET A 87 8.26 7.17 4.49
C MET A 87 8.06 8.66 4.20
N VAL A 88 8.91 9.26 3.36
CA VAL A 88 8.80 10.68 3.01
C VAL A 88 7.44 10.99 2.36
N SER A 89 6.92 10.12 1.50
CA SER A 89 5.62 10.30 0.84
C SER A 89 4.46 10.30 1.85
N ALA A 90 4.47 9.36 2.79
CA ALA A 90 3.47 9.30 3.87
C ALA A 90 3.58 10.48 4.84
N TRP A 91 4.81 10.94 5.10
CA TRP A 91 5.08 12.11 5.93
C TRP A 91 4.59 13.42 5.28
N ASP A 92 4.80 13.58 3.96
CA ASP A 92 4.30 14.74 3.23
C ASP A 92 2.77 14.77 3.20
N LEU A 93 2.13 13.62 3.01
CA LEU A 93 0.68 13.50 3.14
C LEU A 93 0.20 13.86 4.55
N HIS A 94 0.88 13.38 5.60
CA HIS A 94 0.54 13.72 6.99
C HIS A 94 0.64 15.23 7.25
N LYS A 95 1.70 15.88 6.77
CA LYS A 95 1.84 17.34 6.90
C LYS A 95 0.72 18.12 6.20
N ALA A 96 0.26 17.61 5.06
CA ALA A 96 -0.82 18.22 4.29
C ALA A 96 -2.22 17.98 4.90
N LEU A 97 -2.38 16.97 5.75
CA LEU A 97 -3.64 16.61 6.41
C LEU A 97 -3.58 17.01 7.91
N PRO A 98 -4.08 18.18 8.32
CA PRO A 98 -3.87 18.72 9.67
C PRO A 98 -4.47 17.87 10.79
N ASN A 99 -5.50 17.06 10.47
CA ASN A 99 -6.19 16.19 11.42
C ASN A 99 -5.80 14.71 11.30
N ALA A 100 -4.82 14.38 10.45
CA ALA A 100 -4.37 13.01 10.30
C ALA A 100 -3.49 12.57 11.47
N ARG A 101 -3.70 11.33 11.94
CA ARG A 101 -2.80 10.67 12.89
C ARG A 101 -1.81 9.81 12.12
N PHE A 102 -0.54 9.90 12.44
CA PHE A 102 0.53 9.19 11.76
C PHE A 102 1.16 8.14 12.69
N TYR A 103 1.22 6.90 12.23
CA TYR A 103 1.76 5.78 12.99
C TYR A 103 2.89 5.10 12.22
N VAL A 104 4.10 5.18 12.75
CA VAL A 104 5.26 4.46 12.22
C VAL A 104 5.39 3.13 12.94
N ILE A 105 5.40 2.03 12.18
CA ILE A 105 5.56 0.67 12.70
C ILE A 105 7.04 0.29 12.61
N PRO A 106 7.73 0.11 13.75
CA PRO A 106 9.18 0.08 13.79
C PRO A 106 9.81 -1.19 13.19
N ASP A 107 9.04 -2.26 13.07
CA ASP A 107 9.47 -3.60 12.66
C ASP A 107 8.77 -4.11 11.40
N SER A 108 8.40 -3.19 10.50
CA SER A 108 7.67 -3.52 9.27
C SER A 108 8.18 -2.76 8.05
N GLY A 109 8.03 -3.38 6.88
CA GLY A 109 8.24 -2.81 5.55
C GLY A 109 6.96 -2.28 4.93
N HIS A 110 6.71 -2.65 3.67
CA HIS A 110 5.59 -2.16 2.86
C HIS A 110 4.28 -2.90 3.10
N SER A 111 4.33 -4.21 3.28
CA SER A 111 3.13 -5.05 3.22
C SER A 111 2.19 -4.82 4.40
N MET A 112 0.93 -4.51 4.10
CA MET A 112 -0.14 -4.43 5.09
C MET A 112 -0.38 -5.77 5.84
N THR A 113 0.15 -6.88 5.34
CA THR A 113 0.03 -8.20 5.96
C THR A 113 1.09 -8.46 7.02
N GLU A 114 2.10 -7.60 7.16
CA GLU A 114 3.06 -7.68 8.27
C GLU A 114 2.38 -7.42 9.60
N ASP A 115 2.73 -8.18 10.61
CA ASP A 115 2.00 -8.25 11.87
C ASP A 115 1.78 -6.90 12.55
N GLY A 116 2.79 -6.04 12.58
CA GLY A 116 2.71 -4.72 13.19
C GLY A 116 1.71 -3.82 12.48
N ILE A 117 1.80 -3.72 11.14
CA ILE A 117 0.89 -2.92 10.32
C ILE A 117 -0.53 -3.48 10.42
N ARG A 118 -0.70 -4.79 10.21
CA ARG A 118 -2.01 -5.46 10.25
C ARG A 118 -2.74 -5.22 11.56
N ARG A 119 -2.08 -5.44 12.71
CA ARG A 119 -2.68 -5.22 14.03
C ARG A 119 -3.08 -3.75 14.23
N LYS A 120 -2.24 -2.82 13.79
CA LYS A 120 -2.56 -1.40 13.89
C LYS A 120 -3.77 -1.03 13.05
N LEU A 121 -3.84 -1.47 11.79
CA LEU A 121 -4.96 -1.22 10.89
C LEU A 121 -6.28 -1.79 11.44
N ILE A 122 -6.28 -3.06 11.89
CA ILE A 122 -7.45 -3.70 12.51
C ILE A 122 -7.91 -2.93 13.74
N LYS A 123 -6.98 -2.55 14.64
CA LYS A 123 -7.31 -1.77 15.82
C LYS A 123 -7.98 -0.44 15.46
N LEU A 124 -7.40 0.32 14.54
CA LEU A 124 -7.93 1.64 14.14
C LEU A 124 -9.30 1.52 13.48
N THR A 125 -9.51 0.50 12.63
CA THR A 125 -10.80 0.23 12.01
C THR A 125 -11.88 -0.13 13.04
N ASN A 126 -11.56 -1.00 14.00
CA ASN A 126 -12.47 -1.35 15.08
C ASN A 126 -12.81 -0.16 15.98
N ASP A 127 -11.82 0.69 16.30
CA ASP A 127 -12.05 1.88 17.12
C ASP A 127 -12.97 2.90 16.40
N LYS A 128 -12.86 3.03 15.08
CA LYS A 128 -13.76 3.87 14.27
C LYS A 128 -15.18 3.29 14.18
N SER A 129 -15.28 1.99 13.95
CA SER A 129 -16.58 1.27 13.87
C SER A 129 -17.41 1.47 15.16
N LYS A 130 -16.79 1.32 16.33
CA LYS A 130 -17.47 1.54 17.63
C LYS A 130 -18.01 2.96 17.77
N LYS A 131 -17.24 3.97 17.34
CA LYS A 131 -17.68 5.37 17.39
C LYS A 131 -18.88 5.64 16.49
N ILE A 132 -18.92 5.04 15.30
CA ILE A 132 -20.05 5.19 14.37
C ILE A 132 -21.30 4.54 14.96
N LEU A 133 -21.20 3.34 15.52
CA LEU A 133 -22.33 2.63 16.12
C LEU A 133 -22.93 3.41 17.30
N HIS A 134 -22.11 3.98 18.18
CA HIS A 134 -22.60 4.84 19.27
C HIS A 134 -23.31 6.12 18.83
N HIS A 135 -23.13 6.56 17.57
CA HIS A 135 -23.85 7.73 17.03
C HIS A 135 -25.17 7.35 16.32
N ILE A 136 -25.40 6.07 16.05
CA ILE A 136 -26.61 5.56 15.40
C ILE A 136 -27.67 5.17 16.46
N ASP A 137 -27.22 4.82 17.67
CA ASP A 137 -28.09 4.39 18.80
C ASP A 137 -28.63 5.56 19.63
N VAL A 138 -28.53 6.81 19.13
CA VAL A 138 -29.10 8.03 19.69
C VAL A 138 -30.06 8.65 18.65
#